data_044085a19f00b98f13b4e9995403edf6
#
_entry.id   044085a19f00b98f13b4e9995403edf6
#
_cell.length_a   1.000
_cell.length_b   1.000
_cell.length_c   1.000
_cell.angle_alpha   90.00
_cell.angle_beta   90.00
_cell.angle_gamma   90.00
#
_symmetry.space_group_name_H-M   'P 1'
#
loop_
_entity.id
_entity.type
_entity.pdbx_description
1 polymer ?
#
loop_
_entity_poly.entity_id
_entity_poly.type
_entity_poly.pdbx_seq_one_letter_code
_entity_poly.pdbx_strand_id
1 'polypeptide(L)'
;KYDMNPLTVTYSPILYTDIGFQNLRAWVNVGGFDNILFTPNGRLTSLLARESFINLLHPMQPFKFGIKSIAAKTALKYDIELVMFGEPYYEYGSEDNSMNTKPSYDINWYINDTDDIFFGGTHYRDLIKKYQWVKESDLTPFMPLRSEDIEKSNLKNLQIEFLGWYLKWNPQEVYYYASKNCGYFPDTQRTDGTYGRYAAIDDKMEWLHYYTHYIKYGIGRTRFDACQEIRLSLIHISEPTRQSL
;
A
#
# COMPACT_ATOMS: atom_id res chain seq x y z
N LYS A 1 8.76 22.74 -8.30
CA LYS A 1 7.57 23.54 -8.65
C LYS A 1 6.81 23.99 -7.40
N TYR A 2 6.80 23.15 -6.37
CA TYR A 2 6.05 23.40 -5.14
C TYR A 2 6.95 23.68 -3.92
N ASP A 3 8.26 23.67 -4.11
CA ASP A 3 9.28 23.92 -3.07
C ASP A 3 9.05 23.10 -1.79
N MET A 4 8.68 21.83 -1.97
CA MET A 4 8.40 20.90 -0.89
C MET A 4 9.65 20.12 -0.55
N ASN A 5 9.90 19.93 0.74
CA ASN A 5 10.95 19.04 1.26
C ASN A 5 10.31 17.91 2.09
N PRO A 6 9.70 16.91 1.44
CA PRO A 6 9.00 15.84 2.13
C PRO A 6 9.97 14.85 2.77
N LEU A 7 9.66 14.40 3.99
CA LEU A 7 10.21 13.18 4.54
C LEU A 7 9.46 12.00 3.92
N THR A 8 10.14 11.18 3.16
CA THR A 8 9.53 9.99 2.56
C THR A 8 9.60 8.81 3.51
N VAL A 9 8.52 8.04 3.58
CA VAL A 9 8.43 6.85 4.45
C VAL A 9 8.12 5.65 3.59
N THR A 10 9.00 4.68 3.61
CA THR A 10 8.87 3.44 2.87
C THR A 10 8.69 2.27 3.84
N TYR A 11 7.62 1.51 3.67
CA TYR A 11 7.47 0.22 4.34
C TYR A 11 8.05 -0.87 3.46
N SER A 12 8.98 -1.65 4.00
CA SER A 12 9.69 -2.66 3.23
C SER A 12 8.74 -3.74 2.70
N PRO A 13 8.83 -4.11 1.41
CA PRO A 13 8.23 -5.31 0.88
C PRO A 13 8.54 -6.56 1.73
N ILE A 14 7.65 -7.54 1.69
CA ILE A 14 7.83 -8.81 2.41
C ILE A 14 9.03 -9.57 1.82
N LEU A 15 9.07 -9.66 0.49
CA LEU A 15 10.15 -10.33 -0.26
C LEU A 15 10.51 -9.49 -1.48
N TYR A 16 11.57 -8.69 -1.38
CA TYR A 16 12.05 -7.90 -2.51
C TYR A 16 12.30 -8.74 -3.75
N THR A 17 11.91 -8.19 -4.90
CA THR A 17 12.50 -8.56 -6.18
C THR A 17 13.80 -7.79 -6.40
N ASP A 18 14.65 -8.26 -7.32
CA ASP A 18 15.90 -7.54 -7.65
C ASP A 18 15.60 -6.14 -8.23
N ILE A 19 14.57 -6.05 -9.09
CA ILE A 19 14.13 -4.80 -9.68
C ILE A 19 13.52 -3.86 -8.62
N GLY A 20 12.74 -4.40 -7.68
CA GLY A 20 12.17 -3.63 -6.57
C GLY A 20 13.24 -3.02 -5.69
N PHE A 21 14.29 -3.79 -5.37
CA PHE A 21 15.41 -3.27 -4.61
C PHE A 21 16.22 -2.23 -5.39
N GLN A 22 16.41 -2.43 -6.69
CA GLN A 22 17.04 -1.45 -7.57
C GLN A 22 16.25 -0.14 -7.62
N ASN A 23 14.91 -0.21 -7.73
CA ASN A 23 14.04 0.95 -7.74
C ASN A 23 14.04 1.70 -6.40
N LEU A 24 14.09 0.99 -5.27
CA LEU A 24 14.25 1.62 -3.96
C LEU A 24 15.57 2.42 -3.89
N ARG A 25 16.66 1.84 -4.36
CA ARG A 25 17.96 2.53 -4.38
C ARG A 25 17.93 3.76 -5.31
N ALA A 26 17.29 3.65 -6.46
CA ALA A 26 17.10 4.78 -7.37
C ALA A 26 16.28 5.88 -6.69
N TRP A 27 15.20 5.54 -6.01
CA TRP A 27 14.39 6.48 -5.24
C TRP A 27 15.21 7.26 -4.22
N VAL A 28 16.02 6.57 -3.41
CA VAL A 28 16.85 7.21 -2.37
C VAL A 28 17.95 8.05 -2.97
N ASN A 29 18.64 7.55 -4.02
CA ASN A 29 19.83 8.20 -4.57
C ASN A 29 19.52 9.32 -5.58
N VAL A 30 18.46 9.17 -6.36
CA VAL A 30 18.09 10.10 -7.45
C VAL A 30 16.95 11.03 -7.02
N GLY A 31 16.03 10.54 -6.19
CA GLY A 31 14.90 11.33 -5.69
C GLY A 31 15.32 12.54 -4.85
N GLY A 32 16.44 12.42 -4.13
CA GLY A 32 17.02 13.53 -3.35
C GLY A 32 16.22 13.90 -2.09
N PHE A 33 15.37 13.00 -1.61
CA PHE A 33 14.58 13.21 -0.39
C PHE A 33 15.14 12.41 0.77
N ASP A 34 14.95 12.94 1.97
CA ASP A 34 15.15 12.15 3.18
C ASP A 34 14.18 10.96 3.20
N ASN A 35 14.68 9.77 3.54
CA ASN A 35 13.88 8.55 3.52
C ASN A 35 14.02 7.76 4.82
N ILE A 36 12.90 7.33 5.37
CA ILE A 36 12.83 6.33 6.42
C ILE A 36 12.37 5.02 5.80
N LEU A 37 13.26 4.03 5.74
CA LEU A 37 12.90 2.66 5.38
C LEU A 37 12.57 1.89 6.66
N PHE A 38 11.32 1.54 6.84
CA PHE A 38 10.88 0.68 7.93
C PHE A 38 10.86 -0.78 7.48
N THR A 39 11.68 -1.60 8.13
CA THR A 39 11.72 -3.05 7.89
C THR A 39 11.24 -3.76 9.14
N PRO A 40 10.06 -4.39 9.12
CA PRO A 40 9.53 -5.13 10.25
C PRO A 40 10.32 -6.42 10.50
N ASN A 41 10.11 -7.02 11.67
CA ASN A 41 10.70 -8.33 11.99
C ASN A 41 10.24 -9.38 10.97
N GLY A 42 11.16 -9.89 10.16
CA GLY A 42 10.87 -10.82 9.06
C GLY A 42 10.24 -12.14 9.52
N ARG A 43 10.65 -12.67 10.69
CA ARG A 43 10.05 -13.89 11.26
C ARG A 43 8.59 -13.67 11.64
N LEU A 44 8.28 -12.53 12.24
CA LEU A 44 6.91 -12.18 12.59
C LEU A 44 6.08 -11.88 11.34
N THR A 45 6.62 -11.14 10.39
CA THR A 45 5.95 -10.86 9.11
C THR A 45 5.61 -12.16 8.37
N SER A 46 6.53 -13.11 8.31
CA SER A 46 6.28 -14.42 7.70
C SER A 46 5.18 -15.20 8.44
N LEU A 47 5.16 -15.16 9.77
CA LEU A 47 4.11 -15.77 10.56
C LEU A 47 2.75 -15.15 10.25
N LEU A 48 2.65 -13.82 10.29
CA LEU A 48 1.40 -13.11 10.03
C LEU A 48 0.92 -13.32 8.59
N ALA A 49 1.81 -13.30 7.61
CA ALA A 49 1.49 -13.60 6.21
C ALA A 49 0.96 -15.03 6.04
N ARG A 50 1.57 -16.01 6.72
CA ARG A 50 1.10 -17.41 6.70
C ARG A 50 -0.28 -17.56 7.33
N GLU A 51 -0.52 -16.98 8.51
CA GLU A 51 -1.84 -17.04 9.17
C GLU A 51 -2.90 -16.36 8.29
N SER A 52 -2.58 -15.22 7.71
CA SER A 52 -3.48 -14.50 6.81
C SER A 52 -3.74 -15.26 5.51
N PHE A 53 -2.75 -15.97 4.99
CA PHE A 53 -2.94 -16.81 3.80
C PHE A 53 -3.85 -18.01 4.10
N ILE A 54 -3.58 -18.74 5.19
CA ILE A 54 -4.33 -19.95 5.55
C ILE A 54 -5.80 -19.63 5.87
N ASN A 55 -6.04 -18.58 6.66
CA ASN A 55 -7.37 -18.29 7.16
C ASN A 55 -8.19 -17.38 6.23
N LEU A 56 -7.53 -16.50 5.48
CA LEU A 56 -8.18 -15.44 4.71
C LEU A 56 -7.85 -15.44 3.21
N LEU A 57 -6.93 -16.29 2.74
CA LEU A 57 -6.35 -16.20 1.39
C LEU A 57 -5.82 -14.79 1.08
N HIS A 58 -5.18 -14.12 2.07
CA HIS A 58 -4.71 -12.76 1.94
C HIS A 58 -3.29 -12.58 2.50
N PRO A 59 -2.25 -13.08 1.80
CA PRO A 59 -0.87 -13.09 2.32
C PRO A 59 -0.29 -11.70 2.58
N MET A 60 -0.82 -10.66 1.91
CA MET A 60 -0.36 -9.27 2.04
C MET A 60 -1.03 -8.48 3.17
N GLN A 61 -1.90 -9.11 3.98
CA GLN A 61 -2.61 -8.38 5.05
C GLN A 61 -1.67 -7.66 6.03
N PRO A 62 -0.61 -8.32 6.58
CA PRO A 62 0.28 -7.64 7.51
C PRO A 62 1.02 -6.45 6.87
N PHE A 63 1.41 -6.58 5.61
CA PHE A 63 2.02 -5.50 4.84
C PHE A 63 1.06 -4.30 4.73
N LYS A 64 -0.21 -4.55 4.38
CA LYS A 64 -1.22 -3.50 4.27
C LYS A 64 -1.51 -2.80 5.60
N PHE A 65 -1.50 -3.52 6.70
CA PHE A 65 -1.62 -2.91 8.03
C PHE A 65 -0.40 -2.05 8.36
N GLY A 66 0.79 -2.57 8.06
CA GLY A 66 2.03 -1.84 8.26
C GLY A 66 2.09 -0.52 7.52
N ILE A 67 1.77 -0.50 6.22
CA ILE A 67 1.75 0.72 5.41
C ILE A 67 0.81 1.76 6.02
N LYS A 68 -0.42 1.36 6.36
CA LYS A 68 -1.39 2.28 6.95
C LYS A 68 -0.92 2.87 8.28
N SER A 69 -0.28 2.06 9.10
CA SER A 69 0.14 2.43 10.45
C SER A 69 1.39 3.30 10.47
N ILE A 70 2.41 2.96 9.66
CA ILE A 70 3.74 3.54 9.78
C ILE A 70 3.80 5.03 9.41
N ALA A 71 3.06 5.45 8.38
CA ALA A 71 3.07 6.83 7.93
C ALA A 71 2.57 7.77 9.03
N ALA A 72 1.40 7.46 9.60
CA ALA A 72 0.82 8.26 10.68
C ALA A 72 1.68 8.23 11.96
N LYS A 73 2.21 7.07 12.36
CA LYS A 73 3.13 6.96 13.52
C LYS A 73 4.43 7.75 13.31
N THR A 74 4.94 7.77 12.09
CA THR A 74 6.13 8.56 11.77
C THR A 74 5.81 10.05 11.85
N ALA A 75 4.67 10.47 11.34
CA ALA A 75 4.22 11.85 11.43
C ALA A 75 4.11 12.33 12.90
N LEU A 76 3.49 11.52 13.75
CA LEU A 76 3.41 11.83 15.19
C LEU A 76 4.80 11.91 15.84
N LYS A 77 5.73 11.05 15.46
CA LYS A 77 7.09 11.01 16.02
C LYS A 77 7.94 12.23 15.64
N TYR A 78 7.73 12.78 14.45
CA TYR A 78 8.52 13.88 13.89
C TYR A 78 7.76 15.21 13.87
N ASP A 79 6.60 15.29 14.52
CA ASP A 79 5.75 16.49 14.59
C ASP A 79 5.39 17.02 13.18
N ILE A 80 5.07 16.10 12.25
CA ILE A 80 4.69 16.43 10.87
C ILE A 80 3.17 16.42 10.76
N GLU A 81 2.57 17.56 10.46
CA GLU A 81 1.11 17.72 10.43
C GLU A 81 0.44 17.10 9.21
N LEU A 82 1.15 16.94 8.09
CA LEU A 82 0.59 16.45 6.83
C LEU A 82 1.26 15.16 6.37
N VAL A 83 0.46 14.10 6.25
CA VAL A 83 0.83 12.86 5.58
C VAL A 83 0.19 12.83 4.20
N MET A 84 0.99 12.57 3.17
CA MET A 84 0.51 12.47 1.80
C MET A 84 0.74 11.06 1.26
N PHE A 85 -0.33 10.33 0.94
CA PHE A 85 -0.25 9.07 0.21
C PHE A 85 -0.16 9.34 -1.28
N GLY A 86 0.74 8.64 -1.97
CA GLY A 86 0.93 8.79 -3.42
C GLY A 86 -0.22 8.24 -4.25
N GLU A 87 -0.84 7.17 -3.76
CA GLU A 87 -1.92 6.47 -4.43
C GLU A 87 -3.28 6.85 -3.84
N PRO A 88 -4.26 7.27 -4.65
CA PRO A 88 -5.59 7.54 -4.15
C PRO A 88 -6.36 6.23 -3.94
N TYR A 89 -6.98 6.07 -2.80
CA TYR A 89 -7.75 4.87 -2.45
C TYR A 89 -8.95 4.63 -3.40
N TYR A 90 -9.61 5.70 -3.83
CA TYR A 90 -10.80 5.60 -4.69
C TYR A 90 -10.51 5.05 -6.10
N GLU A 91 -9.26 5.14 -6.57
CA GLU A 91 -8.90 4.64 -7.90
C GLU A 91 -8.82 3.12 -7.94
N TYR A 92 -8.65 2.48 -6.80
CA TYR A 92 -8.74 1.03 -6.68
C TYR A 92 -10.18 0.51 -6.55
N GLY A 93 -11.16 1.40 -6.47
CA GLY A 93 -12.58 1.09 -6.28
C GLY A 93 -12.89 0.80 -4.82
N SER A 94 -13.74 1.64 -4.23
CA SER A 94 -14.28 1.45 -2.89
C SER A 94 -15.80 1.36 -2.98
N GLU A 95 -16.40 0.48 -2.17
CA GLU A 95 -17.85 0.46 -1.99
C GLU A 95 -18.33 1.67 -1.17
N ASP A 96 -17.43 2.31 -0.42
CA ASP A 96 -17.74 3.50 0.37
C ASP A 96 -17.58 4.76 -0.48
N ASN A 97 -18.71 5.22 -1.03
CA ASN A 97 -18.79 6.44 -1.82
C ASN A 97 -18.44 7.72 -1.04
N SER A 98 -18.46 7.70 0.28
CA SER A 98 -18.10 8.86 1.11
C SER A 98 -16.61 9.19 0.98
N MET A 99 -15.78 8.18 0.73
CA MET A 99 -14.35 8.33 0.52
C MET A 99 -13.97 8.95 -0.82
N ASN A 100 -14.90 8.96 -1.78
CA ASN A 100 -14.67 9.50 -3.12
C ASN A 100 -14.94 11.01 -3.20
N THR A 101 -15.38 11.65 -2.12
CA THR A 101 -15.84 13.04 -2.11
C THR A 101 -14.91 14.00 -1.38
N LYS A 102 -13.83 13.50 -0.76
CA LYS A 102 -12.91 14.31 0.06
C LYS A 102 -11.44 13.97 -0.26
N PRO A 103 -10.53 14.93 -0.19
CA PRO A 103 -9.09 14.73 -0.38
C PRO A 103 -8.44 13.96 0.76
N SER A 104 -9.05 13.99 1.93
CA SER A 104 -8.52 13.46 3.18
C SER A 104 -9.45 12.45 3.81
N TYR A 105 -8.86 11.48 4.49
CA TYR A 105 -9.58 10.67 5.45
C TYR A 105 -9.57 11.32 6.82
N ASP A 106 -10.70 11.17 7.52
CA ASP A 106 -10.75 11.49 8.95
C ASP A 106 -9.69 10.64 9.66
N ILE A 107 -8.91 11.26 10.55
CA ILE A 107 -7.91 10.56 11.36
C ILE A 107 -8.49 9.37 12.12
N ASN A 108 -9.77 9.43 12.48
CA ASN A 108 -10.50 8.35 13.14
C ASN A 108 -10.51 7.02 12.33
N TRP A 109 -10.27 7.09 11.02
CA TRP A 109 -10.07 5.90 10.17
C TRP A 109 -8.81 5.10 10.51
N TYR A 110 -7.83 5.75 11.11
CA TYR A 110 -6.54 5.18 11.48
C TYR A 110 -6.48 4.84 12.96
N ILE A 111 -7.49 5.24 13.73
CA ILE A 111 -7.59 5.01 15.17
C ILE A 111 -8.47 3.79 15.43
N ASN A 112 -8.00 2.94 16.31
CA ASN A 112 -8.80 1.87 16.90
C ASN A 112 -8.48 1.75 18.38
N ASP A 113 -9.34 2.29 19.22
CA ASP A 113 -9.23 2.24 20.67
C ASP A 113 -9.80 0.95 21.26
N THR A 114 -10.41 0.09 20.42
CA THR A 114 -10.89 -1.21 20.88
C THR A 114 -9.73 -2.20 20.95
N ASP A 115 -9.93 -3.25 21.75
CA ASP A 115 -9.00 -4.38 21.78
C ASP A 115 -9.31 -5.43 20.70
N ASP A 116 -10.31 -5.18 19.85
CA ASP A 116 -10.71 -6.10 18.78
C ASP A 116 -9.80 -5.98 17.56
N ILE A 117 -8.56 -6.44 17.73
CA ILE A 117 -7.53 -6.41 16.68
C ILE A 117 -7.23 -7.84 16.25
N PHE A 118 -7.32 -8.06 14.93
CA PHE A 118 -7.15 -9.37 14.32
C PHE A 118 -6.01 -9.36 13.30
N PHE A 119 -5.15 -10.35 13.38
CA PHE A 119 -4.12 -10.65 12.39
C PHE A 119 -4.38 -12.03 11.79
N GLY A 120 -4.55 -12.09 10.49
CA GLY A 120 -4.85 -13.35 9.81
C GLY A 120 -6.13 -14.02 10.32
N GLY A 121 -7.17 -13.26 10.69
CA GLY A 121 -8.41 -13.78 11.25
C GLY A 121 -8.32 -14.26 12.69
N THR A 122 -7.15 -14.14 13.34
CA THR A 122 -6.92 -14.51 14.74
C THR A 122 -6.78 -13.24 15.58
N HIS A 123 -7.51 -13.18 16.69
CA HIS A 123 -7.38 -12.09 17.64
C HIS A 123 -5.94 -12.03 18.18
N TYR A 124 -5.37 -10.83 18.30
CA TYR A 124 -3.94 -10.66 18.61
C TYR A 124 -3.51 -11.33 19.92
N ARG A 125 -4.36 -11.32 20.96
CA ARG A 125 -4.07 -12.00 22.25
C ARG A 125 -4.03 -13.52 22.10
N ASP A 126 -4.89 -14.10 21.24
CA ASP A 126 -4.87 -15.54 21.00
C ASP A 126 -3.70 -15.94 20.10
N LEU A 127 -3.29 -15.07 19.20
CA LEU A 127 -2.05 -15.24 18.43
C LEU A 127 -0.82 -15.26 19.35
N ILE A 128 -0.73 -14.36 20.34
CA ILE A 128 0.33 -14.36 21.34
C ILE A 128 0.30 -15.65 22.18
N LYS A 129 -0.87 -16.12 22.60
CA LYS A 129 -1.01 -17.41 23.33
C LYS A 129 -0.58 -18.60 22.47
N LYS A 130 -0.97 -18.61 21.19
CA LYS A 130 -0.62 -19.67 20.22
C LYS A 130 0.87 -19.71 19.92
N TYR A 131 1.50 -18.54 19.84
CA TYR A 131 2.91 -18.38 19.49
C TYR A 131 3.66 -17.67 20.62
N GLN A 132 4.08 -18.42 21.65
CA GLN A 132 4.67 -17.92 22.89
C GLN A 132 5.92 -17.03 22.71
N TRP A 133 6.57 -17.09 21.54
CA TRP A 133 7.71 -16.23 21.22
C TRP A 133 7.31 -14.84 20.72
N VAL A 134 6.04 -14.62 20.40
CA VAL A 134 5.50 -13.32 19.97
C VAL A 134 5.08 -12.52 21.19
N LYS A 135 5.59 -11.31 21.30
CA LYS A 135 5.21 -10.34 22.34
C LYS A 135 4.25 -9.31 21.76
N GLU A 136 3.43 -8.71 22.58
CA GLU A 136 2.53 -7.63 22.16
C GLU A 136 3.30 -6.45 21.55
N SER A 137 4.46 -6.10 22.12
CA SER A 137 5.35 -5.06 21.58
C SER A 137 5.84 -5.34 20.16
N ASP A 138 5.96 -6.61 19.77
CA ASP A 138 6.41 -6.98 18.42
C ASP A 138 5.32 -6.70 17.37
N LEU A 139 4.05 -6.69 17.79
CA LEU A 139 2.89 -6.41 16.92
C LEU A 139 2.65 -4.91 16.69
N THR A 140 3.26 -4.04 17.49
CA THR A 140 3.11 -2.58 17.40
C THR A 140 3.21 -2.01 15.97
N PRO A 141 4.14 -2.46 15.11
CA PRO A 141 4.23 -1.95 13.73
C PRO A 141 3.00 -2.21 12.86
N PHE A 142 2.20 -3.21 13.23
CA PHE A 142 1.00 -3.62 12.50
C PHE A 142 -0.30 -3.13 13.15
N MET A 143 -0.20 -2.61 14.37
CA MET A 143 -1.34 -2.08 15.13
C MET A 143 -1.80 -0.73 14.56
N PRO A 144 -3.10 -0.44 14.57
CA PRO A 144 -3.61 0.90 14.29
C PRO A 144 -3.08 1.92 15.32
N LEU A 145 -3.34 3.20 15.09
CA LEU A 145 -3.16 4.25 16.08
C LEU A 145 -4.16 4.08 17.21
N ARG A 146 -3.81 4.61 18.37
CA ARG A 146 -4.71 4.84 19.51
C ARG A 146 -4.94 6.34 19.67
N SER A 147 -6.09 6.72 20.19
CA SER A 147 -6.35 8.13 20.54
C SER A 147 -5.27 8.68 21.47
N GLU A 148 -4.79 7.88 22.42
CA GLU A 148 -3.70 8.25 23.32
C GLU A 148 -2.36 8.53 22.62
N ASP A 149 -2.09 7.95 21.45
CA ASP A 149 -0.88 8.23 20.67
C ASP A 149 -0.91 9.67 20.16
N ILE A 150 -2.10 10.15 19.77
CA ILE A 150 -2.32 11.52 19.31
C ILE A 150 -2.25 12.47 20.51
N GLU A 151 -2.90 12.14 21.62
CA GLU A 151 -2.90 12.96 22.84
C GLU A 151 -1.50 13.17 23.41
N LYS A 152 -0.64 12.13 23.32
CA LYS A 152 0.77 12.18 23.76
C LYS A 152 1.67 12.93 22.78
N SER A 153 1.22 13.15 21.55
CA SER A 153 1.98 13.89 20.55
C SER A 153 1.82 15.40 20.73
N ASN A 154 2.72 16.16 20.11
CA ASN A 154 2.58 17.62 20.04
C ASN A 154 1.61 18.05 18.93
N LEU A 155 1.21 17.12 18.07
CA LEU A 155 0.34 17.41 16.92
C LEU A 155 -1.12 17.50 17.35
N LYS A 156 -1.73 18.66 17.11
CA LYS A 156 -3.16 18.87 17.33
C LYS A 156 -4.01 18.50 16.11
N ASN A 157 -3.44 18.55 14.92
CA ASN A 157 -4.13 18.32 13.65
C ASN A 157 -3.25 17.50 12.72
N LEU A 158 -3.30 16.18 12.82
CA LEU A 158 -2.70 15.31 11.82
C LEU A 158 -3.67 15.17 10.64
N GLN A 159 -3.25 15.59 9.46
CA GLN A 159 -3.99 15.46 8.22
C GLN A 159 -3.41 14.32 7.39
N ILE A 160 -4.26 13.45 6.89
CA ILE A 160 -3.86 12.35 6.00
C ILE A 160 -4.61 12.53 4.68
N GLU A 161 -3.86 12.79 3.63
CA GLU A 161 -4.39 13.16 2.33
C GLU A 161 -3.83 12.29 1.21
N PHE A 162 -4.48 12.33 0.06
CA PHE A 162 -4.10 11.57 -1.12
C PHE A 162 -3.67 12.50 -2.24
N LEU A 163 -2.45 12.30 -2.74
CA LEU A 163 -1.88 13.13 -3.79
C LEU A 163 -2.68 13.07 -5.10
N GLY A 164 -3.27 11.93 -5.40
CA GLY A 164 -4.11 11.75 -6.58
C GLY A 164 -5.39 12.60 -6.59
N TRP A 165 -5.78 13.19 -5.46
CA TRP A 165 -6.85 14.18 -5.42
C TRP A 165 -6.44 15.52 -6.06
N TYR A 166 -5.20 15.92 -5.82
CA TYR A 166 -4.66 17.22 -6.29
C TYR A 166 -4.01 17.13 -7.65
N LEU A 167 -3.48 15.96 -7.98
CA LEU A 167 -2.82 15.67 -9.25
C LEU A 167 -3.56 14.55 -9.95
N LYS A 168 -3.85 14.73 -11.25
CA LYS A 168 -4.43 13.65 -12.03
C LYS A 168 -3.48 12.45 -11.99
N TRP A 169 -3.93 11.41 -11.33
CA TRP A 169 -3.17 10.18 -11.24
C TRP A 169 -3.36 9.33 -12.48
N ASN A 170 -2.29 9.15 -13.23
CA ASN A 170 -2.23 8.30 -14.41
C ASN A 170 -1.00 7.40 -14.28
N PRO A 171 -1.17 6.10 -13.99
CA PRO A 171 -0.05 5.20 -13.71
C PRO A 171 0.97 5.16 -14.84
N GLN A 172 0.53 5.21 -16.09
CA GLN A 172 1.42 5.15 -17.24
C GLN A 172 2.24 6.45 -17.41
N GLU A 173 1.63 7.60 -17.21
CA GLU A 173 2.35 8.88 -17.24
C GLU A 173 3.35 8.99 -16.08
N VAL A 174 2.94 8.54 -14.88
CA VAL A 174 3.81 8.47 -13.71
C VAL A 174 5.00 7.55 -13.99
N TYR A 175 4.77 6.39 -14.58
CA TYR A 175 5.82 5.48 -14.99
C TYR A 175 6.81 6.13 -15.98
N TYR A 176 6.33 6.78 -17.03
CA TYR A 176 7.21 7.46 -18.00
C TYR A 176 8.00 8.59 -17.34
N TYR A 177 7.36 9.37 -16.48
CA TYR A 177 8.03 10.43 -15.75
C TYR A 177 9.11 9.87 -14.81
N ALA A 178 8.79 8.85 -14.02
CA ALA A 178 9.71 8.24 -13.08
C ALA A 178 10.90 7.57 -13.78
N SER A 179 10.67 6.88 -14.90
CA SER A 179 11.74 6.27 -15.69
C SER A 179 12.70 7.33 -16.27
N LYS A 180 12.16 8.46 -16.72
CA LYS A 180 12.97 9.53 -17.31
C LYS A 180 13.74 10.36 -16.27
N ASN A 181 13.13 10.62 -15.11
CA ASN A 181 13.62 11.64 -14.17
C ASN A 181 14.12 11.08 -12.84
N CYS A 182 13.68 9.89 -12.44
CA CYS A 182 13.95 9.34 -11.11
C CYS A 182 14.73 8.02 -11.15
N GLY A 183 15.15 7.56 -12.33
CA GLY A 183 15.88 6.30 -12.46
C GLY A 183 15.04 5.06 -12.16
N TYR A 184 13.73 5.12 -12.36
CA TYR A 184 12.84 3.97 -12.21
C TYR A 184 12.99 3.00 -13.37
N PHE A 185 13.12 1.71 -13.06
CA PHE A 185 13.24 0.63 -14.05
C PHE A 185 11.98 -0.24 -14.00
N PRO A 186 11.34 -0.50 -15.14
CA PRO A 186 10.28 -1.50 -15.24
C PRO A 186 10.89 -2.89 -15.22
N ASP A 187 10.07 -3.92 -15.01
CA ASP A 187 10.50 -5.30 -15.20
C ASP A 187 10.83 -5.58 -16.67
N THR A 188 11.69 -6.55 -16.92
CA THR A 188 12.08 -6.99 -18.25
C THR A 188 10.96 -7.73 -18.97
N GLN A 189 10.07 -8.35 -18.20
CA GLN A 189 8.89 -9.09 -18.67
C GLN A 189 7.60 -8.48 -18.15
N ARG A 190 6.48 -8.93 -18.69
CA ARG A 190 5.16 -8.61 -18.14
C ARG A 190 5.06 -9.16 -16.73
N THR A 191 4.47 -8.40 -15.83
CA THR A 191 4.14 -8.89 -14.51
C THR A 191 3.08 -9.99 -14.61
N ASP A 192 3.20 -11.03 -13.79
CA ASP A 192 2.28 -12.17 -13.82
C ASP A 192 0.81 -11.72 -13.71
N GLY A 193 -0.01 -12.28 -14.60
CA GLY A 193 -1.43 -12.05 -14.62
C GLY A 193 -1.87 -10.70 -15.20
N THR A 194 -0.96 -9.88 -15.77
CA THR A 194 -1.31 -8.61 -16.42
C THR A 194 -0.50 -8.36 -17.70
N TYR A 195 -0.82 -7.27 -18.40
CA TYR A 195 -0.12 -6.83 -19.61
C TYR A 195 0.95 -5.76 -19.33
N GLY A 196 0.91 -5.14 -18.14
CA GLY A 196 1.90 -4.16 -17.71
C GLY A 196 3.19 -4.79 -17.19
N ARG A 197 4.23 -3.97 -17.02
CA ARG A 197 5.52 -4.38 -16.48
C ARG A 197 6.14 -3.37 -15.50
N TYR A 198 5.35 -2.43 -15.01
CA TYR A 198 5.83 -1.33 -14.17
C TYR A 198 5.10 -1.21 -12.84
N ALA A 199 4.08 -2.01 -12.60
CA ALA A 199 3.33 -1.97 -11.34
C ALA A 199 3.44 -3.30 -10.59
N ALA A 200 3.47 -3.25 -9.25
CA ALA A 200 3.59 -4.38 -8.34
C ALA A 200 4.77 -5.31 -8.69
N ILE A 201 5.94 -4.71 -8.93
CA ILE A 201 7.17 -5.40 -9.32
C ILE A 201 8.20 -5.45 -8.19
N ASP A 202 7.88 -4.92 -7.05
CA ASP A 202 8.78 -4.75 -5.90
C ASP A 202 8.73 -5.92 -4.90
N ASP A 203 7.63 -6.66 -4.84
CA ASP A 203 7.45 -7.75 -3.88
C ASP A 203 7.01 -9.05 -4.57
N LYS A 204 7.75 -10.13 -4.36
CA LYS A 204 7.41 -11.48 -4.87
C LYS A 204 6.08 -12.01 -4.33
N MET A 205 5.61 -11.52 -3.18
CA MET A 205 4.33 -11.91 -2.59
C MET A 205 3.13 -11.33 -3.34
N GLU A 206 3.31 -10.27 -4.13
CA GLU A 206 2.23 -9.67 -4.93
C GLU A 206 1.63 -10.66 -5.93
N TRP A 207 2.44 -11.50 -6.55
CA TRP A 207 1.95 -12.51 -7.49
C TRP A 207 1.01 -13.52 -6.81
N LEU A 208 1.43 -14.00 -5.62
CA LEU A 208 0.59 -14.89 -4.81
C LEU A 208 -0.70 -14.18 -4.37
N HIS A 209 -0.60 -12.91 -3.99
CA HIS A 209 -1.75 -12.10 -3.60
C HIS A 209 -2.77 -11.97 -4.73
N TYR A 210 -2.34 -11.62 -5.94
CA TYR A 210 -3.25 -11.53 -7.09
C TYR A 210 -3.84 -12.88 -7.49
N TYR A 211 -3.09 -13.96 -7.37
CA TYR A 211 -3.60 -15.31 -7.61
C TYR A 211 -4.69 -15.69 -6.59
N THR A 212 -4.46 -15.45 -5.31
CA THR A 212 -5.46 -15.74 -4.27
C THR A 212 -6.67 -14.82 -4.38
N HIS A 213 -6.48 -13.58 -4.80
CA HIS A 213 -7.57 -12.66 -5.10
C HIS A 213 -8.45 -13.19 -6.25
N TYR A 214 -7.83 -13.72 -7.30
CA TYR A 214 -8.58 -14.36 -8.37
C TYR A 214 -9.40 -15.57 -7.90
N ILE A 215 -8.80 -16.43 -7.09
CA ILE A 215 -9.51 -17.60 -6.52
C ILE A 215 -10.69 -17.14 -5.65
N LYS A 216 -10.51 -16.12 -4.84
CA LYS A 216 -11.49 -15.66 -3.87
C LYS A 216 -12.65 -14.88 -4.51
N TYR A 217 -12.37 -14.04 -5.51
CA TYR A 217 -13.32 -13.08 -6.06
C TYR A 217 -13.61 -13.26 -7.54
N GLY A 218 -12.91 -14.15 -8.25
CA GLY A 218 -13.06 -14.34 -9.70
C GLY A 218 -12.54 -13.18 -10.55
N ILE A 219 -11.78 -12.25 -9.96
CA ILE A 219 -11.25 -11.06 -10.64
C ILE A 219 -9.73 -11.20 -10.73
N GLY A 220 -9.24 -11.47 -11.95
CA GLY A 220 -7.81 -11.50 -12.24
C GLY A 220 -7.22 -10.10 -12.39
N ARG A 221 -5.91 -10.01 -12.26
CA ARG A 221 -5.16 -8.75 -12.32
C ARG A 221 -5.36 -7.99 -13.63
N THR A 222 -5.30 -8.66 -14.79
CA THR A 222 -5.55 -8.02 -16.09
C THR A 222 -6.89 -7.30 -16.12
N ARG A 223 -7.95 -7.92 -15.57
CA ARG A 223 -9.28 -7.30 -15.51
C ARG A 223 -9.28 -6.08 -14.60
N PHE A 224 -8.60 -6.17 -13.47
CA PHE A 224 -8.45 -5.05 -12.53
C PHE A 224 -7.75 -3.86 -13.22
N ASP A 225 -6.59 -4.09 -13.82
CA ASP A 225 -5.80 -3.05 -14.51
C ASP A 225 -6.57 -2.43 -15.67
N ALA A 226 -7.23 -3.25 -16.50
CA ALA A 226 -8.04 -2.75 -17.62
C ALA A 226 -9.23 -1.89 -17.15
N CYS A 227 -9.92 -2.32 -16.09
CA CYS A 227 -10.99 -1.50 -15.50
C CYS A 227 -10.48 -0.17 -14.95
N GLN A 228 -9.28 -0.13 -14.40
CA GLN A 228 -8.65 1.10 -13.94
C GLN A 228 -8.35 2.03 -15.12
N GLU A 229 -7.73 1.53 -16.18
CA GLU A 229 -7.44 2.33 -17.38
C GLU A 229 -8.70 2.85 -18.07
N ILE A 230 -9.79 2.09 -18.07
CA ILE A 230 -11.10 2.53 -18.58
C ILE A 230 -11.62 3.71 -17.72
N ARG A 231 -11.58 3.61 -16.41
CA ARG A 231 -12.01 4.70 -15.52
C ARG A 231 -11.18 5.97 -15.69
N LEU A 232 -9.91 5.82 -16.00
CA LEU A 232 -9.00 6.94 -16.30
C LEU A 232 -9.12 7.46 -17.73
N SER A 233 -10.00 6.87 -18.56
CA SER A 233 -10.16 7.20 -19.98
C SER A 233 -8.90 7.00 -20.83
N LEU A 234 -8.02 6.10 -20.41
CA LEU A 234 -6.78 5.77 -21.11
C LEU A 234 -7.01 4.76 -22.23
N ILE A 235 -7.96 3.85 -22.04
CA ILE A 235 -8.44 2.90 -23.05
C ILE A 235 -9.94 2.98 -23.15
N HIS A 236 -10.46 2.73 -24.36
CA HIS A 236 -11.89 2.63 -24.61
C HIS A 236 -12.23 1.17 -24.95
N ILE A 237 -13.34 0.68 -24.42
CA ILE A 237 -13.92 -0.57 -24.92
C ILE A 237 -14.57 -0.18 -26.26
N SER A 238 -13.88 -0.47 -27.38
CA SER A 238 -14.56 -0.52 -28.66
C SER A 238 -15.56 -1.67 -28.61
N GLU A 239 -16.81 -1.44 -29.02
CA GLU A 239 -17.74 -2.55 -29.26
C GLU A 239 -17.06 -3.61 -30.14
N PRO A 240 -17.17 -4.90 -29.79
CA PRO A 240 -16.62 -5.92 -30.66
C PRO A 240 -17.23 -5.72 -32.05
N THR A 241 -16.40 -5.37 -33.01
CA THR A 241 -16.80 -5.30 -34.40
C THR A 241 -17.43 -6.66 -34.73
N ARG A 242 -18.73 -6.71 -34.94
CA ARG A 242 -19.37 -7.91 -35.48
C ARG A 242 -18.68 -8.19 -36.79
N GLN A 243 -17.72 -9.09 -36.78
CA GLN A 243 -17.26 -9.68 -38.01
C GLN A 243 -18.49 -10.36 -38.60
N SER A 244 -19.08 -9.75 -39.63
CA SER A 244 -20.03 -10.39 -40.47
C SER A 244 -19.36 -11.63 -41.08
N LEU A 245 -19.74 -12.78 -40.60
CA LEU A 245 -19.49 -14.05 -41.27
C LEU A 245 -20.13 -14.03 -42.67
#